data_04f1b0b75c6b71fbd91ffd3b927f6987
#
_entry.id   04f1b0b75c6b71fbd91ffd3b927f6987
#
_cell.length_a   1.000
_cell.length_b   1.000
_cell.length_c   1.000
_cell.angle_alpha   90.00
_cell.angle_beta   90.00
_cell.angle_gamma   90.00
#
_symmetry.space_group_name_H-M   'P 1'
#
loop_
_entity.id
_entity.type
_entity.pdbx_description
1 polymer ?
#
loop_
_entity_poly.entity_id
_entity_poly.type
_entity_poly.pdbx_seq_one_letter_code
_entity_poly.pdbx_strand_id
1 'polypeptide(L)'
;MQHFIITPFYVRRQFTGKTGKIEVQLADPDWLEHRLKLFEDYCLVSVVNQSNQNFQWLIYFDDSTPTKYLDRIRSLTKGHPNISIKTCAFWETPTIIKDVVAALVGGTEWIITTRLDNDDGIHRDFVSMIHSAAQERREFLNFPRGIILYSGKCYIYKHSSNAFLSLVEPADQPRTAWCIAHTDAGQVAPVRQLPDTPAFLQVVHGKNVSNKPRGTRVFARRALIGFEAIPELQRLGADETSWGVLKENATTVVLWRLRDFLITLIKAVFR
;
A
#
# COMPACT_ATOMS: atom_id res chain seq x y z
N MET A 1 -1.51 -20.93 -8.68
CA MET A 1 -0.63 -19.84 -8.16
C MET A 1 -0.87 -19.65 -6.68
N GLN A 2 0.16 -19.44 -5.88
CA GLN A 2 0.06 -19.11 -4.46
C GLN A 2 0.28 -17.60 -4.29
N HIS A 3 -0.53 -16.93 -3.45
CA HIS A 3 -0.48 -15.49 -3.30
C HIS A 3 0.05 -15.10 -1.91
N PHE A 4 0.99 -14.16 -1.87
CA PHE A 4 1.57 -13.59 -0.65
C PHE A 4 1.33 -12.08 -0.62
N ILE A 5 0.67 -11.58 0.43
CA ILE A 5 0.68 -10.16 0.77
C ILE A 5 1.87 -9.93 1.69
N ILE A 6 2.65 -8.89 1.46
CA ILE A 6 3.89 -8.62 2.20
C ILE A 6 3.86 -7.20 2.75
N THR A 7 3.91 -7.09 4.08
CA THR A 7 3.85 -5.82 4.80
C THR A 7 5.08 -5.62 5.67
N PRO A 8 5.97 -4.69 5.32
CA PRO A 8 7.02 -4.23 6.24
C PRO A 8 6.39 -3.31 7.28
N PHE A 9 6.17 -3.82 8.50
CA PHE A 9 5.50 -3.04 9.54
C PHE A 9 6.47 -2.10 10.27
N TYR A 10 7.48 -2.66 10.90
CA TYR A 10 8.49 -1.94 11.67
C TYR A 10 9.82 -2.61 11.42
N VAL A 11 10.56 -2.12 10.43
CA VAL A 11 11.75 -2.78 9.92
C VAL A 11 12.89 -1.80 9.72
N ARG A 12 14.11 -2.27 9.98
CA ARG A 12 15.34 -1.53 9.72
C ARG A 12 15.64 -1.55 8.24
N ARG A 13 15.77 -0.38 7.65
CA ARG A 13 16.07 -0.19 6.23
C ARG A 13 17.36 0.59 6.04
N GLN A 14 18.06 0.26 4.97
CA GLN A 14 19.13 1.13 4.46
C GLN A 14 18.52 2.07 3.41
N PHE A 15 18.88 3.34 3.49
CA PHE A 15 18.53 4.32 2.48
C PHE A 15 19.68 5.33 2.33
N THR A 16 19.78 5.91 1.14
CA THR A 16 20.75 6.97 0.90
C THR A 16 20.16 8.28 1.42
N GLY A 17 20.72 8.79 2.50
CA GLY A 17 20.34 10.07 3.08
C GLY A 17 20.62 11.25 2.14
N LYS A 18 20.12 12.45 2.48
CA LYS A 18 20.33 13.68 1.71
C LYS A 18 21.81 14.03 1.50
N THR A 19 22.69 13.51 2.34
CA THR A 19 24.15 13.67 2.29
C THR A 19 24.84 12.67 1.37
N GLY A 20 24.11 11.76 0.73
CA GLY A 20 24.66 10.66 -0.07
C GLY A 20 25.23 9.51 0.78
N LYS A 21 25.13 9.58 2.11
CA LYS A 21 25.56 8.50 3.01
C LYS A 21 24.45 7.49 3.18
N ILE A 22 24.82 6.22 3.33
CA ILE A 22 23.89 5.15 3.69
C ILE A 22 23.54 5.33 5.17
N GLU A 23 22.25 5.53 5.43
CA GLU A 23 21.69 5.64 6.77
C GLU A 23 20.87 4.39 7.07
N VAL A 24 21.01 3.88 8.29
CA VAL A 24 20.18 2.77 8.81
C VAL A 24 19.24 3.37 9.84
N GLN A 25 17.96 3.31 9.57
CA GLN A 25 16.96 3.88 10.47
C GLN A 25 15.93 2.83 10.87
N LEU A 26 15.73 2.74 12.18
CA LEU A 26 14.53 2.15 12.78
C LEU A 26 13.72 3.30 13.36
N ALA A 27 12.40 3.28 13.14
CA ALA A 27 11.54 4.35 13.62
C ALA A 27 11.46 4.39 15.16
N ASP A 28 11.09 5.55 15.69
CA ASP A 28 10.85 5.81 17.10
C ASP A 28 9.73 4.92 17.67
N PRO A 29 9.78 4.47 18.95
CA PRO A 29 8.69 3.76 19.62
C PRO A 29 7.34 4.49 19.59
N ASP A 30 7.30 5.81 19.71
CA ASP A 30 6.07 6.62 19.59
C ASP A 30 5.48 6.55 18.18
N TRP A 31 6.34 6.39 17.16
CA TRP A 31 5.91 6.11 15.81
C TRP A 31 5.24 4.73 15.72
N LEU A 32 5.79 3.73 16.40
CA LEU A 32 5.26 2.37 16.39
C LEU A 32 3.84 2.29 16.98
N GLU A 33 3.58 2.97 18.10
CA GLU A 33 2.23 3.02 18.70
C GLU A 33 1.21 3.66 17.75
N HIS A 34 1.59 4.78 17.12
CA HIS A 34 0.74 5.43 16.13
C HIS A 34 0.44 4.53 14.92
N ARG A 35 1.45 3.79 14.45
CA ARG A 35 1.29 2.87 13.31
C ARG A 35 0.44 1.66 13.64
N LEU A 36 0.52 1.15 14.87
CA LEU A 36 -0.36 0.08 15.32
C LEU A 36 -1.82 0.49 15.25
N LYS A 37 -2.13 1.72 15.67
CA LYS A 37 -3.50 2.21 15.58
C LYS A 37 -3.98 2.29 14.12
N LEU A 38 -3.19 2.82 13.21
CA LEU A 38 -3.53 2.86 11.78
C LEU A 38 -3.68 1.46 11.19
N PHE A 39 -2.81 0.54 11.59
CA PHE A 39 -2.89 -0.85 11.18
C PHE A 39 -4.21 -1.50 11.61
N GLU A 40 -4.60 -1.33 12.86
CA GLU A 40 -5.85 -1.84 13.40
C GLU A 40 -7.07 -1.21 12.72
N ASP A 41 -7.03 0.12 12.54
CA ASP A 41 -8.16 0.87 12.01
C ASP A 41 -8.38 0.66 10.50
N TYR A 42 -7.33 0.42 9.72
CA TYR A 42 -7.41 0.38 8.25
C TYR A 42 -6.85 -0.90 7.64
N CYS A 43 -5.57 -1.23 7.90
CA CYS A 43 -4.87 -2.27 7.18
C CYS A 43 -5.40 -3.66 7.55
N LEU A 44 -5.34 -4.02 8.83
CA LEU A 44 -5.79 -5.33 9.32
C LEU A 44 -7.23 -5.62 8.90
N VAL A 45 -8.14 -4.68 9.18
CA VAL A 45 -9.56 -4.84 8.88
C VAL A 45 -9.80 -5.06 7.39
N SER A 46 -9.08 -4.34 6.51
CA SER A 46 -9.21 -4.50 5.05
C SER A 46 -8.71 -5.85 4.54
N VAL A 47 -7.69 -6.43 5.18
CA VAL A 47 -7.11 -7.71 4.78
C VAL A 47 -7.89 -8.91 5.32
N VAL A 48 -8.28 -8.89 6.60
CA VAL A 48 -9.02 -10.01 7.19
C VAL A 48 -10.44 -10.15 6.62
N ASN A 49 -10.98 -9.09 6.05
CA ASN A 49 -12.31 -9.08 5.39
C ASN A 49 -12.23 -9.19 3.86
N GLN A 50 -11.12 -9.67 3.30
CA GLN A 50 -11.08 -9.99 1.87
C GLN A 50 -12.11 -11.06 1.52
N SER A 51 -12.85 -10.88 0.42
CA SER A 51 -13.82 -11.87 -0.06
C SER A 51 -13.18 -13.19 -0.49
N ASN A 52 -11.90 -13.15 -0.84
CA ASN A 52 -11.07 -14.32 -1.14
C ASN A 52 -9.91 -14.40 -0.15
N GLN A 53 -9.92 -15.42 0.71
CA GLN A 53 -8.90 -15.67 1.74
C GLN A 53 -7.77 -16.60 1.27
N ASN A 54 -7.69 -16.92 -0.03
CA ASN A 54 -6.65 -17.79 -0.58
C ASN A 54 -5.34 -17.00 -0.81
N PHE A 55 -4.75 -16.54 0.26
CA PHE A 55 -3.45 -15.88 0.31
C PHE A 55 -2.77 -16.14 1.65
N GLN A 56 -1.47 -15.89 1.72
CA GLN A 56 -0.71 -15.78 2.96
C GLN A 56 -0.29 -14.33 3.16
N TRP A 57 -0.43 -13.81 4.37
CA TRP A 57 0.02 -12.47 4.73
C TRP A 57 1.25 -12.53 5.62
N LEU A 58 2.38 -12.03 5.11
CA LEU A 58 3.65 -11.96 5.81
C LEU A 58 3.86 -10.53 6.35
N ILE A 59 3.86 -10.37 7.68
CA ILE A 59 4.04 -9.08 8.35
C ILE A 59 5.41 -9.07 9.02
N TYR A 60 6.27 -8.13 8.65
CA TYR A 60 7.66 -8.09 9.07
C TYR A 60 7.92 -7.03 10.13
N PHE A 61 8.63 -7.43 11.17
CA PHE A 61 9.13 -6.59 12.25
C PHE A 61 10.65 -6.71 12.38
N ASP A 62 11.28 -5.70 12.95
CA ASP A 62 12.68 -5.77 13.36
C ASP A 62 12.84 -6.70 14.57
N ASP A 63 13.96 -7.43 14.65
CA ASP A 63 14.25 -8.32 15.76
C ASP A 63 14.30 -7.61 17.11
N SER A 64 14.58 -6.31 17.11
CA SER A 64 14.58 -5.47 18.32
C SER A 64 13.21 -4.95 18.72
N THR A 65 12.13 -5.33 18.00
CA THR A 65 10.76 -4.88 18.32
C THR A 65 10.38 -5.34 19.72
N PRO A 66 9.95 -4.43 20.63
CA PRO A 66 9.56 -4.81 21.96
C PRO A 66 8.42 -5.83 21.95
N THR A 67 8.54 -6.87 22.77
CA THR A 67 7.63 -8.04 22.81
C THR A 67 6.17 -7.64 22.96
N LYS A 68 5.87 -6.59 23.74
CA LYS A 68 4.50 -6.10 23.94
C LYS A 68 3.78 -5.76 22.62
N TYR A 69 4.49 -5.26 21.61
CA TYR A 69 3.92 -4.94 20.30
C TYR A 69 3.70 -6.19 19.46
N LEU A 70 4.67 -7.11 19.47
CA LEU A 70 4.52 -8.40 18.79
C LEU A 70 3.36 -9.21 19.37
N ASP A 71 3.19 -9.20 20.68
CA ASP A 71 2.08 -9.90 21.36
C ASP A 71 0.72 -9.26 21.04
N ARG A 72 0.66 -7.93 20.94
CA ARG A 72 -0.55 -7.23 20.49
C ARG A 72 -0.92 -7.65 19.06
N ILE A 73 0.02 -7.65 18.13
CA ILE A 73 -0.23 -8.10 16.75
C ILE A 73 -0.64 -9.57 16.71
N ARG A 74 0.03 -10.46 17.45
CA ARG A 74 -0.35 -11.88 17.55
C ARG A 74 -1.78 -12.05 18.07
N SER A 75 -2.16 -11.26 19.07
CA SER A 75 -3.52 -11.25 19.60
C SER A 75 -4.55 -10.82 18.57
N LEU A 76 -4.26 -9.74 17.83
CA LEU A 76 -5.13 -9.19 16.78
C LEU A 76 -5.31 -10.14 15.59
N THR A 77 -4.26 -10.90 15.26
CA THR A 77 -4.27 -11.85 14.13
C THR A 77 -4.65 -13.28 14.54
N LYS A 78 -4.95 -13.49 15.83
CA LYS A 78 -5.39 -14.78 16.34
C LYS A 78 -6.67 -15.24 15.62
N GLY A 79 -6.66 -16.47 15.12
CA GLY A 79 -7.80 -17.00 14.35
C GLY A 79 -7.70 -16.83 12.84
N HIS A 80 -6.65 -16.17 12.34
CA HIS A 80 -6.37 -16.03 10.92
C HIS A 80 -5.10 -16.84 10.56
N PRO A 81 -5.23 -18.15 10.22
CA PRO A 81 -4.10 -19.05 10.02
C PRO A 81 -3.25 -18.69 8.77
N ASN A 82 -3.79 -17.87 7.90
CA ASN A 82 -3.10 -17.34 6.72
C ASN A 82 -2.24 -16.10 7.02
N ILE A 83 -2.14 -15.66 8.29
CA ILE A 83 -1.30 -14.52 8.69
C ILE A 83 -0.07 -15.02 9.45
N SER A 84 1.11 -14.61 9.03
CA SER A 84 2.40 -14.95 9.66
C SER A 84 3.17 -13.70 10.04
N ILE A 85 3.56 -13.62 11.32
CA ILE A 85 4.44 -12.56 11.83
C ILE A 85 5.88 -13.05 11.72
N LYS A 86 6.70 -12.27 11.03
CA LYS A 86 8.12 -12.53 10.79
C LYS A 86 8.96 -11.47 11.46
N THR A 87 10.16 -11.85 11.91
CA THR A 87 11.17 -10.90 12.39
C THR A 87 12.41 -10.99 11.52
N CYS A 88 13.12 -9.88 11.36
CA CYS A 88 14.37 -9.82 10.63
C CYS A 88 15.27 -8.71 11.17
N ALA A 89 16.58 -8.91 11.11
CA ALA A 89 17.57 -7.90 11.51
C ALA A 89 17.58 -6.72 10.52
N PHE A 90 17.35 -7.00 9.24
CA PHE A 90 17.25 -6.02 8.17
C PHE A 90 16.17 -6.40 7.18
N TRP A 91 15.48 -5.38 6.66
CA TRP A 91 14.54 -5.51 5.56
C TRP A 91 15.28 -5.61 4.24
N GLU A 92 15.45 -6.83 3.75
CA GLU A 92 16.18 -7.15 2.53
C GLU A 92 15.40 -8.13 1.66
N THR A 93 15.53 -7.97 0.35
CA THR A 93 14.89 -8.87 -0.62
C THR A 93 15.23 -10.35 -0.40
N PRO A 94 16.50 -10.76 -0.13
CA PRO A 94 16.82 -12.16 0.13
C PRO A 94 16.08 -12.77 1.32
N THR A 95 15.87 -11.99 2.40
CA THR A 95 15.10 -12.45 3.57
C THR A 95 13.65 -12.73 3.20
N ILE A 96 13.02 -11.82 2.44
CA ILE A 96 11.64 -11.98 1.98
C ILE A 96 11.51 -13.19 1.06
N ILE A 97 12.43 -13.36 0.12
CA ILE A 97 12.45 -14.49 -0.81
C ILE A 97 12.56 -15.81 -0.04
N LYS A 98 13.46 -15.90 0.94
CA LYS A 98 13.62 -17.09 1.79
C LYS A 98 12.30 -17.47 2.46
N ASP A 99 11.60 -16.51 3.05
CA ASP A 99 10.34 -16.77 3.75
C ASP A 99 9.22 -17.16 2.79
N VAL A 100 9.13 -16.53 1.62
CA VAL A 100 8.17 -16.88 0.56
C VAL A 100 8.42 -18.31 0.09
N VAL A 101 9.68 -18.66 -0.23
CA VAL A 101 10.04 -20.02 -0.69
C VAL A 101 9.75 -21.06 0.39
N ALA A 102 10.07 -20.77 1.67
CA ALA A 102 9.77 -21.68 2.78
C ALA A 102 8.28 -21.91 3.01
N ALA A 103 7.43 -20.98 2.56
CA ALA A 103 5.97 -21.06 2.69
C ALA A 103 5.28 -21.65 1.44
N LEU A 104 6.04 -22.02 0.39
CA LEU A 104 5.47 -22.63 -0.80
C LEU A 104 4.87 -24.01 -0.49
N VAL A 105 3.69 -24.24 -1.04
CA VAL A 105 3.08 -25.57 -1.05
C VAL A 105 3.61 -26.34 -2.25
N GLY A 106 3.93 -27.62 -2.08
CA GLY A 106 4.53 -28.46 -3.12
C GLY A 106 3.76 -28.42 -4.44
N GLY A 107 4.49 -28.31 -5.55
CA GLY A 107 3.93 -28.22 -6.91
C GLY A 107 3.50 -26.82 -7.35
N THR A 108 3.73 -25.78 -6.55
CA THR A 108 3.46 -24.39 -6.96
C THR A 108 4.51 -23.94 -7.98
N GLU A 109 4.09 -23.67 -9.21
CA GLU A 109 4.98 -23.19 -10.29
C GLU A 109 5.00 -21.66 -10.40
N TRP A 110 3.91 -21.00 -10.06
CA TRP A 110 3.75 -19.54 -10.13
C TRP A 110 3.27 -18.95 -8.82
N ILE A 111 3.82 -17.80 -8.47
CA ILE A 111 3.44 -17.04 -7.28
C ILE A 111 2.97 -15.63 -7.64
N ILE A 112 2.21 -15.06 -6.72
CA ILE A 112 1.85 -13.65 -6.72
C ILE A 112 2.38 -13.06 -5.41
N THR A 113 3.07 -11.94 -5.49
CA THR A 113 3.45 -11.17 -4.29
C THR A 113 2.89 -9.77 -4.38
N THR A 114 2.18 -9.32 -3.35
CA THR A 114 1.54 -8.00 -3.29
C THR A 114 2.19 -7.13 -2.21
N ARG A 115 2.47 -5.88 -2.56
CA ARG A 115 2.92 -4.86 -1.60
C ARG A 115 1.72 -4.28 -0.86
N LEU A 116 1.86 -4.16 0.45
CA LEU A 116 0.90 -3.44 1.30
C LEU A 116 1.64 -2.77 2.45
N ASP A 117 1.49 -1.46 2.57
CA ASP A 117 2.01 -0.72 3.72
C ASP A 117 1.06 -0.88 4.92
N ASN A 118 1.59 -0.75 6.13
CA ASN A 118 0.89 -1.07 7.38
C ASN A 118 -0.17 -0.03 7.80
N ASP A 119 -0.27 1.10 7.10
CA ASP A 119 -1.21 2.20 7.38
C ASP A 119 -2.27 2.37 6.28
N ASP A 120 -2.24 1.53 5.25
CA ASP A 120 -3.10 1.60 4.08
C ASP A 120 -4.11 0.44 4.03
N GLY A 121 -5.15 0.57 3.22
CA GLY A 121 -6.17 -0.47 3.05
C GLY A 121 -6.33 -0.92 1.61
N ILE A 122 -6.96 -2.09 1.42
CA ILE A 122 -7.31 -2.65 0.11
C ILE A 122 -8.80 -2.91 0.00
N HIS A 123 -9.35 -2.81 -1.23
CA HIS A 123 -10.73 -3.12 -1.52
C HIS A 123 -11.07 -4.56 -1.13
N ARG A 124 -12.27 -4.84 -0.62
CA ARG A 124 -12.68 -6.19 -0.16
C ARG A 124 -12.48 -7.30 -1.20
N ASP A 125 -12.53 -6.96 -2.48
CA ASP A 125 -12.35 -7.92 -3.58
C ASP A 125 -10.96 -7.85 -4.22
N PHE A 126 -10.00 -7.15 -3.59
CA PHE A 126 -8.67 -6.95 -4.16
C PHE A 126 -7.99 -8.26 -4.53
N VAL A 127 -7.95 -9.24 -3.62
CA VAL A 127 -7.35 -10.55 -3.86
C VAL A 127 -8.06 -11.30 -4.98
N SER A 128 -9.39 -11.29 -4.99
CA SER A 128 -10.20 -11.91 -6.06
C SER A 128 -9.90 -11.30 -7.42
N MET A 129 -9.81 -9.96 -7.49
CA MET A 129 -9.50 -9.25 -8.73
C MET A 129 -8.08 -9.54 -9.22
N ILE A 130 -7.09 -9.62 -8.32
CA ILE A 130 -5.71 -10.01 -8.68
C ILE A 130 -5.69 -11.44 -9.21
N HIS A 131 -6.34 -12.41 -8.52
CA HIS A 131 -6.37 -13.80 -8.97
C HIS A 131 -7.03 -13.95 -10.35
N SER A 132 -8.12 -13.22 -10.59
CA SER A 132 -8.82 -13.25 -11.88
C SER A 132 -7.98 -12.64 -13.02
N ALA A 133 -7.09 -11.69 -12.69
CA ALA A 133 -6.24 -11.03 -13.67
C ALA A 133 -4.91 -11.76 -13.90
N ALA A 134 -4.41 -12.51 -12.93
CA ALA A 134 -3.09 -13.14 -12.98
C ALA A 134 -2.98 -14.14 -14.14
N GLN A 135 -1.85 -14.11 -14.83
CA GLN A 135 -1.48 -15.03 -15.91
C GLN A 135 -0.10 -15.60 -15.62
N GLU A 136 0.23 -16.77 -16.17
CA GLU A 136 1.53 -17.42 -16.02
C GLU A 136 2.62 -16.74 -16.84
N ARG A 137 2.86 -15.47 -16.51
CA ARG A 137 3.95 -14.66 -17.06
C ARG A 137 4.44 -13.67 -16.03
N ARG A 138 5.73 -13.32 -16.09
CA ARG A 138 6.30 -12.32 -15.17
C ARG A 138 5.81 -10.93 -15.54
N GLU A 139 4.95 -10.36 -14.72
CA GLU A 139 4.41 -9.02 -14.88
C GLU A 139 3.97 -8.42 -13.55
N PHE A 140 4.00 -7.11 -13.45
CA PHE A 140 3.30 -6.40 -12.39
C PHE A 140 1.85 -6.14 -12.78
N LEU A 141 0.94 -6.33 -11.83
CA LEU A 141 -0.46 -5.96 -11.92
C LEU A 141 -0.67 -4.68 -11.11
N ASN A 142 -1.25 -3.66 -11.72
CA ASN A 142 -1.51 -2.38 -11.10
C ASN A 142 -2.96 -1.96 -11.27
N PHE A 143 -3.67 -1.71 -10.17
CA PHE A 143 -4.93 -0.98 -10.21
C PHE A 143 -4.62 0.51 -10.25
N PRO A 144 -4.84 1.22 -11.36
CA PRO A 144 -4.38 2.61 -11.49
C PRO A 144 -5.13 3.55 -10.57
N ARG A 145 -6.38 3.22 -10.16
CA ARG A 145 -7.23 4.08 -9.34
C ARG A 145 -7.26 3.60 -7.89
N GLY A 146 -7.18 4.54 -6.98
CA GLY A 146 -7.41 4.34 -5.56
C GLY A 146 -7.97 5.58 -4.91
N ILE A 147 -8.18 5.49 -3.60
CA ILE A 147 -8.68 6.57 -2.77
C ILE A 147 -7.56 7.03 -1.86
N ILE A 148 -7.36 8.34 -1.78
CA ILE A 148 -6.58 8.97 -0.73
C ILE A 148 -7.55 9.47 0.34
N LEU A 149 -7.36 9.01 1.57
CA LEU A 149 -8.03 9.53 2.76
C LEU A 149 -7.12 10.55 3.43
N TYR A 150 -7.60 11.79 3.54
CA TYR A 150 -6.87 12.86 4.22
C TYR A 150 -7.82 13.75 4.99
N SER A 151 -7.57 13.92 6.29
CA SER A 151 -8.40 14.77 7.19
C SER A 151 -9.90 14.50 7.05
N GLY A 152 -10.30 13.22 7.03
CA GLY A 152 -11.70 12.82 6.91
C GLY A 152 -12.32 12.99 5.53
N LYS A 153 -11.52 13.34 4.51
CA LYS A 153 -11.97 13.58 3.14
C LYS A 153 -11.39 12.56 2.18
N CYS A 154 -12.16 12.19 1.15
CA CYS A 154 -11.77 11.22 0.12
C CYS A 154 -11.43 11.92 -1.20
N TYR A 155 -10.33 11.46 -1.81
CA TYR A 155 -9.87 11.94 -3.12
C TYR A 155 -9.61 10.75 -4.02
N ILE A 156 -10.16 10.76 -5.23
CA ILE A 156 -9.78 9.78 -6.27
C ILE A 156 -8.42 10.17 -6.82
N TYR A 157 -7.52 9.22 -6.80
CA TYR A 157 -6.15 9.36 -7.29
C TYR A 157 -5.82 8.25 -8.28
N LYS A 158 -5.12 8.61 -9.35
CA LYS A 158 -4.63 7.66 -10.36
C LYS A 158 -3.12 7.66 -10.41
N HIS A 159 -2.55 6.46 -10.41
CA HIS A 159 -1.11 6.26 -10.54
C HIS A 159 -0.81 4.97 -11.30
N SER A 160 -0.01 5.07 -12.36
CA SER A 160 0.33 3.95 -13.25
C SER A 160 1.29 2.93 -12.64
N SER A 161 1.88 3.22 -11.48
CA SER A 161 2.76 2.33 -10.73
C SER A 161 2.71 2.72 -9.25
N ASN A 162 1.62 2.37 -8.57
CA ASN A 162 1.39 2.74 -7.17
C ASN A 162 2.03 1.76 -6.17
N ALA A 163 1.93 2.07 -4.87
CA ALA A 163 2.54 1.26 -3.81
C ALA A 163 1.84 -0.09 -3.55
N PHE A 164 0.73 -0.39 -4.23
CA PHE A 164 -0.07 -1.62 -4.07
C PHE A 164 0.13 -2.63 -5.21
N LEU A 165 1.26 -2.56 -5.88
CA LEU A 165 1.60 -3.47 -6.97
C LEU A 165 1.61 -4.93 -6.54
N SER A 166 1.11 -5.81 -7.41
CA SER A 166 1.27 -7.25 -7.31
C SER A 166 2.18 -7.75 -8.43
N LEU A 167 3.21 -8.55 -8.11
CA LEU A 167 4.09 -9.20 -9.07
C LEU A 167 3.67 -10.65 -9.24
N VAL A 168 3.38 -11.06 -10.46
CA VAL A 168 3.24 -12.47 -10.87
C VAL A 168 4.58 -12.93 -11.39
N GLU A 169 5.06 -14.09 -10.91
CA GLU A 169 6.38 -14.60 -11.30
C GLU A 169 6.53 -16.10 -11.07
N PRO A 170 7.50 -16.78 -11.74
CA PRO A 170 7.82 -18.18 -11.45
C PRO A 170 8.31 -18.36 -10.02
N ALA A 171 7.87 -19.45 -9.37
CA ALA A 171 8.18 -19.76 -7.98
C ALA A 171 9.64 -20.23 -7.77
N ASP A 172 10.30 -20.68 -8.82
CA ASP A 172 11.71 -21.13 -8.79
C ASP A 172 12.72 -19.97 -8.82
N GLN A 173 12.29 -18.79 -9.28
CA GLN A 173 13.13 -17.59 -9.37
C GLN A 173 12.41 -16.35 -8.85
N PRO A 174 11.97 -16.34 -7.58
CA PRO A 174 11.19 -15.25 -7.03
C PRO A 174 12.05 -14.00 -6.81
N ARG A 175 11.47 -12.83 -7.08
CA ARG A 175 12.04 -11.51 -6.78
C ARG A 175 11.22 -10.75 -5.75
N THR A 176 9.94 -11.06 -5.68
CA THR A 176 8.89 -10.38 -4.92
C THR A 176 8.60 -8.94 -5.40
N ALA A 177 7.41 -8.46 -5.12
CA ALA A 177 7.02 -7.09 -5.47
C ALA A 177 7.84 -6.01 -4.74
N TRP A 178 8.64 -6.40 -3.74
CA TRP A 178 9.51 -5.49 -2.98
C TRP A 178 10.95 -5.40 -3.51
N CYS A 179 11.28 -6.08 -4.62
CA CYS A 179 12.63 -6.07 -5.18
C CYS A 179 13.09 -4.71 -5.70
N ILE A 180 12.18 -3.77 -5.93
CA ILE A 180 12.48 -2.44 -6.46
C ILE A 180 11.46 -1.42 -5.93
N ALA A 181 11.75 -0.13 -6.00
CA ALA A 181 10.76 0.91 -5.75
C ALA A 181 9.57 0.77 -6.73
N HIS A 182 8.35 0.97 -6.24
CA HIS A 182 7.16 0.79 -7.09
C HIS A 182 7.16 1.69 -8.34
N THR A 183 7.76 2.88 -8.25
CA THR A 183 7.92 3.81 -9.39
C THR A 183 8.83 3.25 -10.50
N ASP A 184 9.70 2.34 -10.16
CA ASP A 184 10.71 1.75 -11.06
C ASP A 184 10.35 0.32 -11.49
N ALA A 185 9.17 -0.18 -11.12
CA ALA A 185 8.72 -1.55 -11.38
C ALA A 185 8.88 -1.97 -12.85
N GLY A 186 8.68 -1.03 -13.78
CA GLY A 186 8.86 -1.26 -15.22
C GLY A 186 10.28 -1.66 -15.64
N GLN A 187 11.29 -1.46 -14.79
CA GLN A 187 12.67 -1.93 -15.03
C GLN A 187 12.85 -3.43 -14.76
N VAL A 188 11.94 -4.04 -13.99
CA VAL A 188 11.97 -5.47 -13.63
C VAL A 188 11.06 -6.30 -14.51
N ALA A 189 9.83 -5.83 -14.76
CA ALA A 189 8.84 -6.51 -15.58
C ALA A 189 7.79 -5.51 -16.10
N PRO A 190 7.05 -5.85 -17.17
CA PRO A 190 5.93 -5.01 -17.65
C PRO A 190 4.92 -4.74 -16.53
N VAL A 191 4.38 -3.50 -16.50
CA VAL A 191 3.32 -3.09 -15.56
C VAL A 191 1.99 -3.05 -16.30
N ARG A 192 1.17 -4.10 -16.13
CA ARG A 192 -0.15 -4.18 -16.72
C ARG A 192 -1.16 -3.42 -15.88
N GLN A 193 -1.87 -2.50 -16.50
CA GLN A 193 -2.95 -1.76 -15.87
C GLN A 193 -4.22 -2.61 -15.85
N LEU A 194 -4.80 -2.78 -14.68
CA LEU A 194 -6.07 -3.45 -14.45
C LEU A 194 -7.25 -2.47 -14.59
N PRO A 195 -8.51 -2.96 -14.60
CA PRO A 195 -9.68 -2.10 -14.70
C PRO A 195 -9.66 -0.95 -13.69
N ASP A 196 -10.26 0.18 -14.10
CA ASP A 196 -10.26 1.46 -13.37
C ASP A 196 -11.22 1.45 -12.16
N THR A 197 -11.07 0.43 -11.30
CA THR A 197 -11.80 0.28 -10.04
C THR A 197 -10.95 0.84 -8.90
N PRO A 198 -11.51 1.64 -7.97
CA PRO A 198 -10.79 2.05 -6.78
C PRO A 198 -10.44 0.83 -5.92
N ALA A 199 -9.21 0.34 -6.04
CA ALA A 199 -8.81 -0.92 -5.44
C ALA A 199 -7.98 -0.76 -4.16
N PHE A 200 -7.53 0.45 -3.84
CA PHE A 200 -6.73 0.72 -2.64
C PHE A 200 -7.17 2.01 -1.94
N LEU A 201 -6.91 2.06 -0.65
CA LEU A 201 -7.10 3.20 0.23
C LEU A 201 -5.75 3.60 0.79
N GLN A 202 -5.23 4.75 0.39
CA GLN A 202 -4.01 5.34 0.94
C GLN A 202 -4.37 6.34 2.04
N VAL A 203 -3.93 6.10 3.27
CA VAL A 203 -4.21 6.96 4.41
C VAL A 203 -3.09 7.99 4.57
N VAL A 204 -3.41 9.26 4.35
CA VAL A 204 -2.47 10.37 4.52
C VAL A 204 -2.66 10.99 5.90
N HIS A 205 -1.64 10.92 6.72
CA HIS A 205 -1.58 11.46 8.08
C HIS A 205 -0.28 12.25 8.29
N GLY A 206 -0.19 13.04 9.36
CA GLY A 206 0.93 13.98 9.57
C GLY A 206 2.33 13.35 9.73
N LYS A 207 2.42 12.03 9.89
CA LYS A 207 3.67 11.27 10.05
C LYS A 207 4.02 10.40 8.81
N ASN A 208 3.40 10.62 7.65
CA ASN A 208 3.81 9.94 6.41
C ASN A 208 5.16 10.48 5.94
N VAL A 209 6.00 9.59 5.40
CA VAL A 209 7.33 9.96 4.88
C VAL A 209 7.22 10.73 3.55
N SER A 210 6.34 10.31 2.64
CA SER A 210 6.24 10.87 1.28
C SER A 210 4.82 11.15 0.81
N ASN A 211 3.81 10.65 1.48
CA ASN A 211 2.42 10.76 1.06
C ASN A 211 1.89 12.18 1.30
N LYS A 212 1.29 12.75 0.25
CA LYS A 212 0.64 14.07 0.29
C LYS A 212 -0.79 13.92 -0.24
N PRO A 213 -1.75 14.75 0.23
CA PRO A 213 -3.08 14.76 -0.35
C PRO A 213 -2.99 15.16 -1.82
N ARG A 214 -3.56 14.31 -2.69
CA ARG A 214 -3.58 14.46 -4.15
C ARG A 214 -4.89 13.92 -4.70
N GLY A 215 -5.23 14.33 -5.92
CA GLY A 215 -6.39 13.79 -6.63
C GLY A 215 -7.59 14.72 -6.60
N THR A 216 -8.73 14.21 -7.06
CA THR A 216 -9.99 14.94 -7.15
C THR A 216 -10.86 14.59 -5.96
N ARG A 217 -11.34 15.59 -5.24
CA ARG A 217 -12.27 15.44 -4.11
C ARG A 217 -13.55 14.75 -4.57
N VAL A 218 -13.97 13.73 -3.85
CA VAL A 218 -15.20 12.98 -4.12
C VAL A 218 -16.00 12.77 -2.85
N PHE A 219 -17.30 12.43 -3.00
CA PHE A 219 -18.12 12.06 -1.86
C PHE A 219 -17.64 10.75 -1.24
N ALA A 220 -17.41 10.75 0.07
CA ALA A 220 -16.91 9.57 0.79
C ALA A 220 -17.82 8.36 0.61
N ARG A 221 -19.14 8.51 0.75
CA ARG A 221 -20.12 7.42 0.59
C ARG A 221 -20.04 6.70 -0.75
N ARG A 222 -19.67 7.40 -1.84
CA ARG A 222 -19.51 6.80 -3.17
C ARG A 222 -18.12 6.23 -3.39
N ALA A 223 -17.11 6.89 -2.82
CA ALA A 223 -15.73 6.49 -3.00
C ALA A 223 -15.38 5.21 -2.24
N LEU A 224 -16.04 5.00 -1.10
CA LEU A 224 -15.70 3.94 -0.15
C LEU A 224 -16.47 2.63 -0.37
N ILE A 225 -17.13 2.47 -1.51
CA ILE A 225 -17.72 1.19 -1.91
C ILE A 225 -16.59 0.13 -2.02
N GLY A 226 -16.75 -0.99 -1.33
CA GLY A 226 -15.74 -2.04 -1.22
C GLY A 226 -14.77 -1.89 -0.04
N PHE A 227 -14.92 -0.82 0.77
CA PHE A 227 -14.16 -0.59 2.00
C PHE A 227 -15.04 -0.56 3.25
N GLU A 228 -16.25 -1.11 3.14
CA GLU A 228 -17.28 -1.06 4.20
C GLU A 228 -16.86 -1.76 5.50
N ALA A 229 -15.92 -2.70 5.42
CA ALA A 229 -15.39 -3.38 6.59
C ALA A 229 -14.58 -2.47 7.52
N ILE A 230 -14.11 -1.30 7.03
CA ILE A 230 -13.30 -0.37 7.81
C ILE A 230 -14.20 0.57 8.61
N PRO A 231 -14.30 0.42 9.97
CA PRO A 231 -15.27 1.16 10.77
C PRO A 231 -15.05 2.68 10.77
N GLU A 232 -13.79 3.10 10.69
CA GLU A 232 -13.43 4.53 10.66
C GLU A 232 -14.02 5.27 9.44
N LEU A 233 -14.25 4.54 8.34
CA LEU A 233 -14.81 5.13 7.12
C LEU A 233 -16.34 5.27 7.16
N GLN A 234 -17.03 4.51 8.00
CA GLN A 234 -18.49 4.54 8.09
C GLN A 234 -19.04 5.89 8.58
N ARG A 235 -18.22 6.64 9.33
CA ARG A 235 -18.57 7.93 9.89
C ARG A 235 -18.30 9.09 8.92
N LEU A 236 -17.61 8.79 7.82
CA LEU A 236 -17.23 9.85 6.86
C LEU A 236 -18.41 10.25 5.96
N GLY A 237 -18.41 11.50 5.58
CA GLY A 237 -19.36 12.05 4.60
C GLY A 237 -20.75 12.41 5.16
N ALA A 238 -20.98 12.36 6.48
CA ALA A 238 -22.23 12.80 7.08
C ALA A 238 -22.53 14.29 6.80
N ASP A 239 -21.49 15.12 6.85
CA ASP A 239 -21.58 16.58 6.68
C ASP A 239 -21.12 17.06 5.29
N GLU A 240 -20.92 16.14 4.33
CA GLU A 240 -20.45 16.49 2.98
C GLU A 240 -21.55 17.15 2.15
N THR A 241 -21.32 18.38 1.71
CA THR A 241 -22.20 19.10 0.81
C THR A 241 -21.66 19.12 -0.62
N SER A 242 -22.57 19.08 -1.61
CA SER A 242 -22.18 19.19 -3.03
C SER A 242 -21.39 20.46 -3.31
N TRP A 243 -21.77 21.56 -2.68
CA TRP A 243 -21.06 22.84 -2.80
C TRP A 243 -19.65 22.78 -2.24
N GLY A 244 -19.44 22.14 -1.08
CA GLY A 244 -18.11 21.95 -0.48
C GLY A 244 -17.16 21.16 -1.37
N VAL A 245 -17.64 20.06 -1.94
CA VAL A 245 -16.86 19.23 -2.88
C VAL A 245 -16.52 19.99 -4.17
N LEU A 246 -17.50 20.69 -4.75
CA LEU A 246 -17.29 21.48 -5.96
C LEU A 246 -16.33 22.65 -5.73
N LYS A 247 -16.47 23.39 -4.64
CA LYS A 247 -15.59 24.50 -4.28
C LYS A 247 -14.14 24.05 -4.11
N GLU A 248 -13.92 22.95 -3.40
CA GLU A 248 -12.57 22.40 -3.17
C GLU A 248 -11.94 21.97 -4.50
N ASN A 249 -12.67 21.29 -5.38
CA ASN A 249 -12.18 20.89 -6.69
C ASN A 249 -11.87 22.10 -7.59
N ALA A 250 -12.73 23.13 -7.59
CA ALA A 250 -12.51 24.34 -8.36
C ALA A 250 -11.25 25.10 -7.90
N THR A 251 -11.07 25.25 -6.57
CA THR A 251 -9.85 25.87 -6.00
C THR A 251 -8.61 25.08 -6.34
N THR A 252 -8.66 23.74 -6.27
CA THR A 252 -7.54 22.88 -6.61
C THR A 252 -7.15 23.04 -8.09
N VAL A 253 -8.11 23.04 -9.01
CA VAL A 253 -7.85 23.25 -10.45
C VAL A 253 -7.23 24.62 -10.71
N VAL A 254 -7.72 25.68 -10.08
CA VAL A 254 -7.17 27.04 -10.23
C VAL A 254 -5.72 27.10 -9.73
N LEU A 255 -5.45 26.54 -8.54
CA LEU A 255 -4.09 26.50 -7.99
C LEU A 255 -3.11 25.70 -8.87
N TRP A 256 -3.56 24.59 -9.47
CA TRP A 256 -2.73 23.80 -10.38
C TRP A 256 -2.42 24.58 -11.67
N ARG A 257 -3.40 25.25 -12.28
CA ARG A 257 -3.20 26.09 -13.46
C ARG A 257 -2.24 27.26 -13.19
N LEU A 258 -2.39 27.92 -12.03
CA LEU A 258 -1.48 28.99 -11.62
C LEU A 258 -0.04 28.47 -11.43
N ARG A 259 0.13 27.33 -10.80
CA ARG A 259 1.44 26.69 -10.61
C ARG A 259 2.07 26.36 -11.96
N ASP A 260 1.34 25.72 -12.87
CA ASP A 260 1.85 25.33 -14.18
C ASP A 260 2.18 26.53 -15.05
N PHE A 261 1.39 27.62 -14.95
CA PHE A 261 1.70 28.90 -15.57
C PHE A 261 3.00 29.51 -15.04
N LEU A 262 3.17 29.53 -13.70
CA LEU A 262 4.41 30.02 -13.07
C LEU A 262 5.64 29.21 -13.47
N ILE A 263 5.53 27.88 -13.50
CA ILE A 263 6.63 27.00 -13.94
C ILE A 263 6.99 27.29 -15.40
N THR A 264 6.00 27.52 -16.25
CA THR A 264 6.22 27.85 -17.68
C THR A 264 6.90 29.21 -17.84
N LEU A 265 6.48 30.19 -17.05
CA LEU A 265 7.09 31.52 -17.00
C LEU A 265 8.56 31.43 -16.55
N ILE A 266 8.83 30.73 -15.46
CA ILE A 266 10.21 30.52 -14.97
C ILE A 266 11.08 29.86 -16.03
N LYS A 267 10.59 28.81 -16.68
CA LYS A 267 11.32 28.14 -17.76
C LYS A 267 11.55 29.04 -19.00
N ALA A 268 10.67 29.99 -19.25
CA ALA A 268 10.82 30.95 -20.34
C ALA A 268 11.82 32.09 -20.05
N VAL A 269 11.95 32.46 -18.77
CA VAL A 269 12.88 33.51 -18.32
C VAL A 269 14.32 32.99 -18.16
N PHE A 270 14.50 31.70 -17.87
CA PHE A 270 15.81 31.06 -17.68
C PHE A 270 16.28 30.22 -18.89
N ARG A 271 15.65 30.38 -20.03
CA ARG A 271 16.14 29.97 -21.36
C ARG A 271 16.66 31.18 -22.12
#